data_340f2dc4f085a6ef228d73acb666afba
#
_entry.id   340f2dc4f085a6ef228d73acb666afba
#
_cell.length_a   1.000
_cell.length_b   1.000
_cell.length_c   1.000
_cell.angle_alpha   90.00
_cell.angle_beta   90.00
_cell.angle_gamma   90.00
#
_symmetry.space_group_name_H-M   'P 1'
#
loop_
_entity.id
_entity.type
_entity.pdbx_description
1 polymer ?
#
loop_
_entity_poly.entity_id
_entity_poly.type
_entity_poly.pdbx_seq_one_letter_code
_entity_poly.pdbx_strand_id
1 'polypeptide(L)'
;DKWLHELLEVLDLADKKKESVMRLSGGMKRRVLIAQALVHKPPLIVLDEPTAGVDINLRHSLWTFMEELNRKGHTIILTTHYLEEAERLCRNVAMLNHGRIAALENTRDLLKEYSKDRVVFTLSAPLPSDFPIQVEKLQDGFYCLNYDTPEGLRILLDELHKRGLEPEGLELGKANLEEVFMRITSK
;
A
#
# COMPACT_ATOMS: atom_id res chain seq x y z
N ASP A 1 10.12 23.16 23.90
CA ASP A 1 10.67 22.92 22.55
C ASP A 1 9.54 22.52 21.62
N LYS A 2 9.31 23.35 20.59
CA LYS A 2 8.17 23.19 19.64
C LYS A 2 8.24 21.83 18.93
N TRP A 3 9.43 21.41 18.52
CA TRP A 3 9.64 20.11 17.84
C TRP A 3 9.27 18.91 18.71
N LEU A 4 9.65 18.92 19.96
CA LEU A 4 9.31 17.84 20.88
C LEU A 4 7.78 17.75 21.08
N HIS A 5 7.10 18.90 21.13
CA HIS A 5 5.65 18.93 21.26
C HIS A 5 4.96 18.35 20.02
N GLU A 6 5.39 18.77 18.82
CA GLU A 6 4.92 18.22 17.54
C GLU A 6 5.10 16.69 17.48
N LEU A 7 6.27 16.18 17.88
CA LEU A 7 6.51 14.72 17.95
C LEU A 7 5.53 14.00 18.89
N LEU A 8 5.31 14.55 20.09
CA LEU A 8 4.41 13.93 21.05
C LEU A 8 2.96 13.94 20.59
N GLU A 9 2.52 14.99 19.90
CA GLU A 9 1.17 15.07 19.32
C GLU A 9 0.98 14.04 18.22
N VAL A 10 1.87 14.00 17.23
CA VAL A 10 1.78 13.04 16.11
C VAL A 10 1.82 11.60 16.60
N LEU A 11 2.60 11.32 17.64
CA LEU A 11 2.73 9.98 18.23
C LEU A 11 1.63 9.68 19.26
N ASP A 12 0.63 10.56 19.45
CA ASP A 12 -0.44 10.42 20.43
C ASP A 12 0.10 10.14 21.84
N LEU A 13 1.10 10.93 22.26
CA LEU A 13 1.77 10.85 23.55
C LEU A 13 1.69 12.17 24.35
N ALA A 14 1.06 13.22 23.81
CA ALA A 14 1.05 14.55 24.41
C ALA A 14 0.47 14.54 25.84
N ASP A 15 -0.62 13.82 26.05
CA ASP A 15 -1.28 13.68 27.35
C ASP A 15 -0.48 12.85 28.36
N LYS A 16 0.48 12.06 27.86
CA LYS A 16 1.30 11.13 28.64
C LYS A 16 2.69 11.67 28.97
N LYS A 17 3.01 12.92 28.59
CA LYS A 17 4.34 13.53 28.76
C LYS A 17 4.90 13.56 30.18
N LYS A 18 4.05 13.47 31.20
CA LYS A 18 4.42 13.44 32.62
C LYS A 18 4.41 12.05 33.23
N GLU A 19 3.92 11.04 32.50
CA GLU A 19 3.87 9.67 32.99
C GLU A 19 5.21 8.97 32.90
N SER A 20 5.48 8.06 33.85
CA SER A 20 6.64 7.18 33.76
C SER A 20 6.47 6.21 32.59
N VAL A 21 7.54 6.01 31.80
CA VAL A 21 7.60 5.05 30.70
C VAL A 21 7.20 3.63 31.15
N MET A 22 7.47 3.28 32.41
CA MET A 22 7.11 1.97 32.97
C MET A 22 5.59 1.72 33.01
N ARG A 23 4.79 2.79 33.11
CA ARG A 23 3.30 2.72 33.15
C ARG A 23 2.65 2.73 31.79
N LEU A 24 3.41 2.96 30.72
CA LEU A 24 2.89 2.99 29.36
C LEU A 24 2.63 1.58 28.82
N SER A 25 1.63 1.45 27.96
CA SER A 25 1.36 0.21 27.23
C SER A 25 2.52 -0.16 26.30
N GLY A 26 2.57 -1.39 25.81
CA GLY A 26 3.60 -1.83 24.86
C GLY A 26 3.64 -0.97 23.59
N GLY A 27 2.48 -0.65 23.02
CA GLY A 27 2.37 0.23 21.86
C GLY A 27 2.83 1.66 22.14
N MET A 28 2.50 2.21 23.33
CA MET A 28 2.96 3.55 23.74
C MET A 28 4.48 3.56 23.95
N LYS A 29 5.05 2.52 24.54
CA LYS A 29 6.52 2.40 24.68
C LYS A 29 7.23 2.41 23.33
N ARG A 30 6.67 1.69 22.33
CA ARG A 30 7.20 1.70 20.97
C ARG A 30 7.17 3.10 20.34
N ARG A 31 6.08 3.84 20.53
CA ARG A 31 5.96 5.24 20.08
C ARG A 31 6.96 6.17 20.76
N VAL A 32 7.26 5.95 22.03
CA VAL A 32 8.34 6.66 22.73
C VAL A 32 9.70 6.39 22.10
N LEU A 33 9.99 5.15 21.70
CA LEU A 33 11.25 4.83 21.01
C LEU A 33 11.34 5.55 19.64
N ILE A 34 10.24 5.66 18.90
CA ILE A 34 10.18 6.45 17.67
C ILE A 34 10.45 7.93 17.97
N ALA A 35 9.81 8.51 19.00
CA ALA A 35 10.09 9.88 19.43
C ALA A 35 11.56 10.10 19.76
N GLN A 36 12.16 9.16 20.49
CA GLN A 36 13.57 9.19 20.88
C GLN A 36 14.52 9.19 19.66
N ALA A 37 14.19 8.36 18.64
CA ALA A 37 14.97 8.31 17.40
C ALA A 37 14.87 9.60 16.58
N LEU A 38 13.80 10.36 16.73
CA LEU A 38 13.51 11.55 15.91
C LEU A 38 13.82 12.88 16.61
N VAL A 39 13.98 12.89 17.94
CA VAL A 39 14.11 14.14 18.73
C VAL A 39 15.30 15.01 18.30
N HIS A 40 16.38 14.39 17.84
CA HIS A 40 17.61 15.07 17.42
C HIS A 40 17.67 15.35 15.90
N LYS A 41 16.58 15.10 15.17
CA LYS A 41 16.43 15.35 13.72
C LYS A 41 17.55 14.71 12.89
N PRO A 42 17.77 13.40 12.98
CA PRO A 42 18.85 12.75 12.26
C PRO A 42 18.63 12.83 10.74
N PRO A 43 19.67 12.94 9.92
CA PRO A 43 19.54 12.95 8.46
C PRO A 43 19.09 11.59 7.90
N LEU A 44 19.41 10.49 8.62
CA LEU A 44 19.00 9.12 8.30
C LEU A 44 18.20 8.55 9.47
N ILE A 45 17.04 8.01 9.17
CA ILE A 45 16.09 7.39 10.11
C ILE A 45 15.89 5.94 9.67
N VAL A 46 16.07 4.99 10.60
CA VAL A 46 15.80 3.58 10.37
C VAL A 46 14.67 3.15 11.31
N LEU A 47 13.58 2.67 10.74
CA LEU A 47 12.39 2.26 11.46
C LEU A 47 12.07 0.79 11.17
N ASP A 48 11.97 0.00 12.22
CA ASP A 48 11.58 -1.41 12.12
C ASP A 48 10.12 -1.56 12.50
N GLU A 49 9.28 -1.92 11.52
CA GLU A 49 7.84 -2.12 11.66
C GLU A 49 7.13 -0.94 12.38
N PRO A 50 7.26 0.32 11.90
CA PRO A 50 6.87 1.49 12.70
C PRO A 50 5.39 1.55 13.04
N THR A 51 4.52 0.93 12.23
CA THR A 51 3.05 0.97 12.40
C THR A 51 2.45 -0.35 12.88
N ALA A 52 3.27 -1.35 13.20
CA ALA A 52 2.75 -2.63 13.67
C ALA A 52 2.02 -2.49 15.01
N GLY A 53 0.79 -3.02 15.08
CA GLY A 53 -0.05 -2.95 16.28
C GLY A 53 -0.60 -1.56 16.60
N VAL A 54 -0.57 -0.64 15.65
CA VAL A 54 -1.13 0.71 15.77
C VAL A 54 -2.52 0.73 15.13
N ASP A 55 -3.46 1.46 15.73
CA ASP A 55 -4.78 1.66 15.12
C ASP A 55 -4.71 2.44 13.81
N ILE A 56 -5.78 2.36 13.01
CA ILE A 56 -5.80 2.88 11.65
C ILE A 56 -5.59 4.40 11.57
N ASN A 57 -6.15 5.16 12.52
CA ASN A 57 -6.05 6.62 12.51
C ASN A 57 -4.63 7.07 12.83
N LEU A 58 -4.02 6.47 13.83
CA LEU A 58 -2.65 6.75 14.22
C LEU A 58 -1.66 6.28 13.14
N ARG A 59 -1.93 5.16 12.44
CA ARG A 59 -1.15 4.71 11.30
C ARG A 59 -1.12 5.78 10.20
N HIS A 60 -2.26 6.31 9.81
CA HIS A 60 -2.33 7.38 8.81
C HIS A 60 -1.60 8.66 9.25
N SER A 61 -1.68 9.02 10.53
CA SER A 61 -0.94 10.17 11.08
C SER A 61 0.57 9.94 10.99
N LEU A 62 1.04 8.74 11.33
CA LEU A 62 2.45 8.37 11.21
C LEU A 62 2.94 8.39 9.75
N TRP A 63 2.14 7.89 8.81
CA TRP A 63 2.48 7.94 7.39
C TRP A 63 2.65 9.38 6.90
N THR A 64 1.67 10.24 7.19
CA THR A 64 1.75 11.66 6.84
C THR A 64 2.98 12.34 7.45
N PHE A 65 3.29 12.01 8.67
CA PHE A 65 4.46 12.54 9.36
C PHE A 65 5.78 12.06 8.71
N MET A 66 5.90 10.79 8.35
CA MET A 66 7.06 10.25 7.63
C MET A 66 7.22 10.90 6.24
N GLU A 67 6.12 11.13 5.52
CA GLU A 67 6.13 11.87 4.25
C GLU A 67 6.67 13.31 4.44
N GLU A 68 6.26 13.99 5.53
CA GLU A 68 6.75 15.33 5.86
C GLU A 68 8.24 15.36 6.21
N LEU A 69 8.71 14.39 7.02
CA LEU A 69 10.12 14.26 7.34
C LEU A 69 10.96 14.04 6.07
N ASN A 70 10.51 13.17 5.18
CA ASN A 70 11.20 12.93 3.92
C ASN A 70 11.22 14.19 3.05
N ARG A 71 10.12 14.95 2.98
CA ARG A 71 10.03 16.23 2.26
C ARG A 71 10.95 17.31 2.85
N LYS A 72 11.18 17.25 4.18
CA LYS A 72 12.14 18.12 4.90
C LYS A 72 13.60 17.69 4.71
N GLY A 73 13.88 16.64 3.94
CA GLY A 73 15.22 16.18 3.57
C GLY A 73 15.79 15.02 4.41
N HIS A 74 14.98 14.41 5.27
CA HIS A 74 15.39 13.19 5.97
C HIS A 74 15.31 11.98 5.05
N THR A 75 16.33 11.12 5.09
CA THR A 75 16.29 9.80 4.46
C THR A 75 15.67 8.80 5.42
N ILE A 76 14.65 8.06 4.98
CA ILE A 76 13.97 7.08 5.82
C ILE A 76 14.14 5.69 5.19
N ILE A 77 14.60 4.75 5.99
CA ILE A 77 14.60 3.31 5.70
C ILE A 77 13.62 2.68 6.67
N LEU A 78 12.65 1.96 6.15
CA LEU A 78 11.70 1.24 7.00
C LEU A 78 11.61 -0.23 6.58
N THR A 79 11.37 -1.11 7.55
CA THR A 79 10.91 -2.47 7.30
C THR A 79 9.42 -2.53 7.60
N THR A 80 8.69 -3.27 6.81
CA THR A 80 7.25 -3.49 7.03
C THR A 80 6.78 -4.76 6.33
N HIS A 81 5.77 -5.39 6.89
CA HIS A 81 5.00 -6.45 6.24
C HIS A 81 3.67 -5.91 5.66
N TYR A 82 3.37 -4.64 5.88
CA TYR A 82 2.23 -3.97 5.26
C TYR A 82 2.64 -3.40 3.90
N LEU A 83 2.28 -4.08 2.83
CA LEU A 83 2.68 -3.69 1.47
C LEU A 83 2.09 -2.34 1.05
N GLU A 84 0.90 -1.98 1.56
CA GLU A 84 0.29 -0.65 1.39
C GLU A 84 1.19 0.47 1.96
N GLU A 85 1.82 0.23 3.12
CA GLU A 85 2.76 1.18 3.73
C GLU A 85 3.99 1.41 2.84
N ALA A 86 4.57 0.31 2.32
CA ALA A 86 5.69 0.39 1.40
C ALA A 86 5.31 1.10 0.09
N GLU A 87 4.14 0.78 -0.47
CA GLU A 87 3.64 1.40 -1.70
C GLU A 87 3.43 2.90 -1.55
N ARG A 88 2.88 3.33 -0.41
CA ARG A 88 2.60 4.74 -0.14
C ARG A 88 3.87 5.56 0.16
N LEU A 89 4.75 5.02 1.00
CA LEU A 89 5.86 5.79 1.58
C LEU A 89 7.18 5.64 0.82
N CYS A 90 7.40 4.48 0.19
CA CYS A 90 8.71 4.14 -0.34
C CYS A 90 8.83 4.43 -1.83
N ARG A 91 9.86 5.21 -2.18
CA ARG A 91 10.24 5.41 -3.58
C ARG A 91 10.89 4.15 -4.17
N ASN A 92 11.69 3.44 -3.38
CA ASN A 92 12.35 2.20 -3.74
C ASN A 92 11.98 1.13 -2.72
N VAL A 93 11.76 -0.08 -3.18
CA VAL A 93 11.39 -1.23 -2.36
C VAL A 93 12.38 -2.36 -2.59
N ALA A 94 12.85 -2.95 -1.48
CA ALA A 94 13.57 -4.21 -1.48
C ALA A 94 12.62 -5.31 -0.98
N MET A 95 12.25 -6.25 -1.84
CA MET A 95 11.46 -7.41 -1.46
C MET A 95 12.38 -8.55 -1.02
N LEU A 96 12.15 -9.04 0.20
CA LEU A 96 12.93 -10.13 0.78
C LEU A 96 12.13 -11.43 0.74
N ASN A 97 12.75 -12.50 0.23
CA ASN A 97 12.21 -13.84 0.24
C ASN A 97 13.27 -14.83 0.70
N HIS A 98 12.99 -15.63 1.75
CA HIS A 98 13.92 -16.62 2.33
C HIS A 98 15.32 -16.04 2.63
N GLY A 99 15.39 -14.82 3.18
CA GLY A 99 16.65 -14.15 3.53
C GLY A 99 17.47 -13.61 2.35
N ARG A 100 16.90 -13.59 1.15
CA ARG A 100 17.51 -13.04 -0.06
C ARG A 100 16.67 -11.89 -0.61
N ILE A 101 17.34 -10.94 -1.27
CA ILE A 101 16.65 -9.89 -2.01
C ILE A 101 16.11 -10.51 -3.29
N ALA A 102 14.78 -10.61 -3.39
CA ALA A 102 14.08 -11.11 -4.57
C ALA A 102 13.85 -10.01 -5.63
N ALA A 103 13.68 -8.77 -5.19
CA ALA A 103 13.63 -7.58 -6.03
C ALA A 103 14.15 -6.36 -5.27
N LEU A 104 14.80 -5.43 -5.97
CA LEU A 104 15.22 -4.12 -5.45
C LEU A 104 15.07 -3.10 -6.55
N GLU A 105 13.99 -2.36 -6.53
CA GLU A 105 13.62 -1.45 -7.61
C GLU A 105 12.76 -0.28 -7.14
N ASN A 106 12.51 0.65 -8.05
CA ASN A 106 11.58 1.73 -7.83
C ASN A 106 10.16 1.16 -7.72
N THR A 107 9.38 1.61 -6.75
CA THR A 107 8.02 1.14 -6.47
C THR A 107 7.11 1.25 -7.70
N ARG A 108 7.19 2.36 -8.44
CA ARG A 108 6.36 2.57 -9.64
C ARG A 108 6.73 1.65 -10.80
N ASP A 109 8.02 1.34 -10.91
CA ASP A 109 8.52 0.48 -11.98
C ASP A 109 8.14 -0.98 -11.69
N LEU A 110 8.24 -1.43 -10.42
CA LEU A 110 7.70 -2.71 -9.97
C LEU A 110 6.21 -2.86 -10.28
N LEU A 111 5.42 -1.85 -9.95
CA LEU A 111 3.98 -1.87 -10.22
C LEU A 111 3.69 -1.96 -11.72
N LYS A 112 4.43 -1.25 -12.57
CA LYS A 112 4.26 -1.31 -14.03
C LYS A 112 4.67 -2.65 -14.63
N GLU A 113 5.74 -3.26 -14.12
CA GLU A 113 6.28 -4.49 -14.69
C GLU A 113 5.47 -5.72 -14.27
N TYR A 114 5.06 -5.78 -13.02
CA TYR A 114 4.51 -7.01 -12.44
C TYR A 114 3.00 -7.00 -12.26
N SER A 115 2.34 -5.87 -12.35
CA SER A 115 0.90 -5.85 -12.16
C SER A 115 0.16 -5.22 -13.34
N LYS A 116 -1.01 -5.75 -13.60
CA LYS A 116 -1.94 -5.30 -14.61
C LYS A 116 -3.06 -4.54 -13.94
N ASP A 117 -3.47 -3.46 -14.56
CA ASP A 117 -4.75 -2.86 -14.19
C ASP A 117 -5.86 -3.89 -14.42
N ARG A 118 -6.87 -3.85 -13.57
CA ARG A 118 -8.00 -4.76 -13.68
C ARG A 118 -9.32 -4.01 -13.62
N VAL A 119 -10.31 -4.54 -14.29
CA VAL A 119 -11.70 -4.14 -14.13
C VAL A 119 -12.51 -5.34 -13.66
N VAL A 120 -13.27 -5.13 -12.59
CA VAL A 120 -14.24 -6.10 -12.08
C VAL A 120 -15.65 -5.55 -12.36
N PHE A 121 -16.55 -6.39 -12.84
CA PHE A 121 -17.91 -6.00 -13.22
C PHE A 121 -18.87 -7.19 -13.12
N THR A 122 -20.15 -6.90 -13.07
CA THR A 122 -21.22 -7.88 -13.23
C THR A 122 -21.96 -7.63 -14.53
N LEU A 123 -22.74 -8.61 -14.96
CA LEU A 123 -23.60 -8.54 -16.13
C LEU A 123 -24.99 -9.04 -15.77
N SER A 124 -26.02 -8.44 -16.34
CA SER A 124 -27.41 -8.91 -16.24
C SER A 124 -27.67 -10.28 -16.89
N ALA A 125 -26.80 -10.68 -17.82
CA ALA A 125 -26.81 -11.98 -18.49
C ALA A 125 -25.39 -12.57 -18.54
N PRO A 126 -25.23 -13.92 -18.54
CA PRO A 126 -23.91 -14.53 -18.57
C PRO A 126 -23.19 -14.22 -19.89
N LEU A 127 -21.85 -14.09 -19.82
CA LEU A 127 -20.99 -13.94 -21.00
C LEU A 127 -21.19 -15.14 -21.95
N PRO A 128 -21.40 -14.90 -23.25
CA PRO A 128 -21.44 -15.95 -24.26
C PRO A 128 -20.14 -16.73 -24.33
N SER A 129 -20.19 -18.01 -24.66
CA SER A 129 -18.98 -18.86 -24.78
C SER A 129 -18.06 -18.45 -25.94
N ASP A 130 -18.58 -17.71 -26.92
CA ASP A 130 -17.86 -17.16 -28.06
C ASP A 130 -17.37 -15.72 -27.84
N PHE A 131 -17.36 -15.24 -26.60
CA PHE A 131 -16.87 -13.89 -26.28
C PHE A 131 -15.38 -13.76 -26.62
N PRO A 132 -14.96 -12.77 -27.44
CA PRO A 132 -13.63 -12.76 -28.06
C PRO A 132 -12.52 -12.32 -27.10
N ILE A 133 -12.88 -11.82 -25.92
CA ILE A 133 -11.93 -11.34 -24.91
C ILE A 133 -11.90 -12.33 -23.76
N GLN A 134 -10.70 -12.73 -23.37
CA GLN A 134 -10.52 -13.62 -22.21
C GLN A 134 -10.80 -12.88 -20.92
N VAL A 135 -11.93 -13.18 -20.30
CA VAL A 135 -12.40 -12.63 -19.04
C VAL A 135 -12.49 -13.75 -18.01
N GLU A 136 -11.90 -13.55 -16.86
CA GLU A 136 -11.98 -14.49 -15.75
C GLU A 136 -13.35 -14.37 -15.07
N LYS A 137 -14.03 -15.50 -14.85
CA LYS A 137 -15.26 -15.54 -14.07
C LYS A 137 -14.91 -15.77 -12.60
N LEU A 138 -15.23 -14.81 -11.76
CA LEU A 138 -15.06 -14.87 -10.31
C LEU A 138 -16.31 -15.51 -9.64
N GLN A 139 -16.26 -15.62 -8.31
CA GLN A 139 -17.42 -16.03 -7.51
C GLN A 139 -18.52 -14.97 -7.57
N ASP A 140 -19.74 -15.36 -7.20
CA ASP A 140 -20.92 -14.47 -7.10
C ASP A 140 -21.31 -13.72 -8.39
N GLY A 141 -20.93 -14.26 -9.56
CA GLY A 141 -21.34 -13.70 -10.85
C GLY A 141 -20.50 -12.53 -11.34
N PHE A 142 -19.40 -12.22 -10.66
CA PHE A 142 -18.45 -11.21 -11.11
C PHE A 142 -17.56 -11.73 -12.23
N TYR A 143 -17.13 -10.79 -13.07
CA TYR A 143 -16.15 -11.00 -14.12
C TYR A 143 -14.94 -10.07 -13.89
N CYS A 144 -13.74 -10.52 -14.25
CA CYS A 144 -12.52 -9.75 -14.15
C CYS A 144 -11.74 -9.76 -15.46
N LEU A 145 -11.38 -8.59 -15.96
CA LEU A 145 -10.41 -8.43 -17.04
C LEU A 145 -9.14 -7.76 -16.50
N ASN A 146 -8.00 -8.39 -16.72
CA ASN A 146 -6.70 -7.76 -16.53
C ASN A 146 -6.24 -7.14 -17.85
N TYR A 147 -5.80 -5.88 -17.83
CA TYR A 147 -5.38 -5.15 -19.02
C TYR A 147 -4.10 -4.36 -18.76
N ASP A 148 -3.28 -4.19 -19.81
CA ASP A 148 -1.99 -3.50 -19.73
C ASP A 148 -2.11 -2.01 -20.12
N THR A 149 -3.15 -1.66 -20.88
CA THR A 149 -3.38 -0.31 -21.38
C THR A 149 -4.85 0.06 -21.30
N PRO A 150 -5.20 1.35 -21.17
CA PRO A 150 -6.60 1.81 -21.19
C PRO A 150 -7.38 1.35 -22.44
N GLU A 151 -6.66 1.07 -23.53
CA GLU A 151 -7.24 0.52 -24.75
C GLU A 151 -7.88 -0.86 -24.54
N GLY A 152 -7.27 -1.70 -23.69
CA GLY A 152 -7.83 -3.02 -23.34
C GLY A 152 -9.20 -2.90 -22.67
N LEU A 153 -9.37 -1.94 -21.77
CA LEU A 153 -10.66 -1.64 -21.16
C LEU A 153 -11.67 -1.14 -22.19
N ARG A 154 -11.25 -0.22 -23.08
CA ARG A 154 -12.10 0.30 -24.16
C ARG A 154 -12.61 -0.83 -25.07
N ILE A 155 -11.72 -1.73 -25.48
CA ILE A 155 -12.08 -2.88 -26.33
C ILE A 155 -13.11 -3.78 -25.63
N LEU A 156 -12.96 -4.03 -24.32
CA LEU A 156 -13.93 -4.79 -23.54
C LEU A 156 -15.32 -4.11 -23.58
N LEU A 157 -15.37 -2.81 -23.26
CA LEU A 157 -16.65 -2.08 -23.20
C LEU A 157 -17.32 -2.00 -24.57
N ASP A 158 -16.56 -1.76 -25.64
CA ASP A 158 -17.06 -1.75 -27.02
C ASP A 158 -17.66 -3.11 -27.42
N GLU A 159 -17.00 -4.22 -27.02
CA GLU A 159 -17.46 -5.56 -27.36
C GLU A 159 -18.70 -5.98 -26.56
N LEU A 160 -18.76 -5.61 -25.28
CA LEU A 160 -19.96 -5.80 -24.47
C LEU A 160 -21.15 -5.04 -25.07
N HIS A 161 -20.95 -3.77 -25.41
CA HIS A 161 -22.00 -2.93 -26.01
C HIS A 161 -22.52 -3.47 -27.35
N LYS A 162 -21.65 -3.92 -28.27
CA LYS A 162 -22.04 -4.55 -29.53
C LYS A 162 -22.93 -5.76 -29.35
N ARG A 163 -22.82 -6.47 -28.24
CA ARG A 163 -23.60 -7.66 -27.91
C ARG A 163 -24.82 -7.38 -27.05
N GLY A 164 -25.08 -6.11 -26.75
CA GLY A 164 -26.21 -5.68 -25.90
C GLY A 164 -26.01 -6.09 -24.42
N LEU A 165 -24.76 -6.30 -23.99
CA LEU A 165 -24.44 -6.62 -22.60
C LEU A 165 -24.02 -5.33 -21.89
N GLU A 166 -24.81 -4.91 -20.93
CA GLU A 166 -24.50 -3.72 -20.12
C GLU A 166 -23.77 -4.16 -18.83
N PRO A 167 -22.52 -3.70 -18.62
CA PRO A 167 -21.81 -3.99 -17.39
C PRO A 167 -22.37 -3.15 -16.24
N GLU A 168 -22.55 -3.79 -15.09
CA GLU A 168 -22.97 -3.16 -13.84
C GLU A 168 -21.85 -3.22 -12.82
N GLY A 169 -21.80 -2.23 -11.90
CA GLY A 169 -20.86 -2.24 -10.79
C GLY A 169 -19.38 -2.24 -11.22
N LEU A 170 -19.03 -1.45 -12.24
CA LEU A 170 -17.65 -1.34 -12.73
C LEU A 170 -16.71 -0.84 -11.63
N GLU A 171 -15.80 -1.71 -11.19
CA GLU A 171 -14.74 -1.38 -10.25
C GLU A 171 -13.38 -1.47 -10.93
N LEU A 172 -12.65 -0.35 -10.95
CA LEU A 172 -11.28 -0.29 -11.48
C LEU A 172 -10.30 -0.59 -10.35
N GLY A 173 -9.64 -1.74 -10.42
CA GLY A 173 -8.55 -2.11 -9.53
C GLY A 173 -7.22 -1.65 -10.12
N LYS A 174 -6.44 -0.96 -9.31
CA LYS A 174 -5.04 -0.66 -9.65
C LYS A 174 -4.13 -1.78 -9.18
N ALA A 175 -3.04 -1.93 -9.92
CA ALA A 175 -1.86 -2.65 -9.52
C ALA A 175 -1.43 -2.30 -8.09
N ASN A 176 -1.12 -3.29 -7.27
CA ASN A 176 -0.61 -3.12 -5.92
C ASN A 176 0.62 -4.00 -5.64
N LEU A 177 1.41 -3.60 -4.64
CA LEU A 177 2.61 -4.36 -4.28
C LEU A 177 2.31 -5.77 -3.75
N GLU A 178 1.10 -6.06 -3.30
CA GLU A 178 0.71 -7.40 -2.85
C GLU A 178 0.70 -8.39 -4.04
N GLU A 179 0.13 -8.00 -5.16
CA GLU A 179 0.14 -8.81 -6.38
C GLU A 179 1.57 -9.01 -6.90
N VAL A 180 2.39 -7.95 -6.87
CA VAL A 180 3.81 -8.01 -7.24
C VAL A 180 4.55 -9.00 -6.34
N PHE A 181 4.40 -8.88 -5.02
CA PHE A 181 5.03 -9.75 -4.04
C PHE A 181 4.66 -11.21 -4.27
N MET A 182 3.39 -11.52 -4.45
CA MET A 182 2.92 -12.87 -4.72
C MET A 182 3.55 -13.45 -5.99
N ARG A 183 3.66 -12.68 -7.06
CA ARG A 183 4.29 -13.14 -8.31
C ARG A 183 5.78 -13.39 -8.19
N ILE A 184 6.50 -12.57 -7.44
CA ILE A 184 7.95 -12.69 -7.25
C ILE A 184 8.26 -13.87 -6.33
N THR A 185 7.43 -14.14 -5.32
CA THR A 185 7.67 -15.18 -4.31
C THR A 185 7.11 -16.55 -4.68
N SER A 186 6.20 -16.62 -5.67
CA SER A 186 5.62 -17.89 -6.17
C SER A 186 6.51 -18.63 -7.18
N LYS A 187 7.66 -18.08 -7.52
CA LYS A 187 8.68 -18.69 -8.37
C LYS A 187 9.73 -19.40 -7.50
#